data_d8bafb3d712f17fcc7026f6fde85907b
#
_entry.id   d8bafb3d712f17fcc7026f6fde85907b
#
_cell.length_a   1.000
_cell.length_b   1.000
_cell.length_c   1.000
_cell.angle_alpha   90.00
_cell.angle_beta   90.00
_cell.angle_gamma   90.00
#
_symmetry.space_group_name_H-M   'P 1'
#
loop_
_entity.id
_entity.type
_entity.pdbx_description
1 polymer ?
#
loop_
_entity_poly.entity_id
_entity_poly.type
_entity_poly.pdbx_seq_one_letter_code
_entity_poly.pdbx_strand_id
1 'polypeptide(L)'
;MLRLVTIEVIEHNKPTLGKQEQLAAFKVLESGYIAQGIEVRRLEDELCDFLGLPEQHAVALSSGTSALFMALWSIESKNKSIAMPVYVCSSLRNAAAMANAQEVLIDNEKDSPNICLDKLKESNANIAIIPHMFGLPNEISSIKDIDIIEDCAQSLGASINNKKTGLIGKASIFSFYATKLITSGGQGGMFVSKDKDLVDKVR
;
A
#
# COMPACT_ATOMS: atom_id res chain seq x y z
N MET A 1 -9.88 -47.69 21.35
CA MET A 1 -9.82 -46.29 21.85
C MET A 1 -9.06 -45.47 20.81
N LEU A 2 -9.78 -44.79 19.94
CA LEU A 2 -9.18 -43.94 18.91
C LEU A 2 -8.61 -42.68 19.61
N ARG A 3 -7.29 -42.48 19.58
CA ARG A 3 -6.67 -41.20 19.94
C ARG A 3 -7.10 -40.15 18.93
N LEU A 4 -7.90 -39.18 19.33
CA LEU A 4 -8.12 -37.97 18.61
C LEU A 4 -6.77 -37.25 18.47
N VAL A 5 -6.22 -37.24 17.28
CA VAL A 5 -5.07 -36.39 16.95
C VAL A 5 -5.62 -34.99 16.83
N THR A 6 -5.36 -34.13 17.81
CA THR A 6 -5.60 -32.69 17.70
C THR A 6 -4.62 -32.15 16.67
N ILE A 7 -5.11 -31.83 15.51
CA ILE A 7 -4.31 -31.10 14.50
C ILE A 7 -4.20 -29.66 15.00
N GLU A 8 -3.00 -29.25 15.38
CA GLU A 8 -2.71 -27.85 15.66
C GLU A 8 -2.72 -27.07 14.34
N VAL A 9 -3.70 -26.21 14.17
CA VAL A 9 -3.83 -25.39 12.97
C VAL A 9 -2.89 -24.20 13.11
N ILE A 10 -1.90 -24.12 12.22
CA ILE A 10 -1.05 -22.92 12.09
C ILE A 10 -1.83 -21.89 11.29
N GLU A 11 -2.22 -20.79 11.93
CA GLU A 11 -2.92 -19.69 11.30
C GLU A 11 -1.97 -18.97 10.32
N HIS A 12 -2.46 -18.66 9.12
CA HIS A 12 -1.69 -17.91 8.12
C HIS A 12 -1.30 -16.52 8.61
N ASN A 13 -2.18 -15.86 9.34
CA ASN A 13 -1.96 -14.57 9.97
C ASN A 13 -2.84 -14.46 11.22
N LYS A 14 -2.31 -13.81 12.24
CA LYS A 14 -3.04 -13.50 13.46
C LYS A 14 -2.67 -12.09 13.93
N PRO A 15 -3.52 -11.08 13.72
CA PRO A 15 -3.27 -9.73 14.22
C PRO A 15 -3.09 -9.75 15.75
N THR A 16 -2.10 -9.00 16.23
CA THR A 16 -1.89 -8.80 17.66
C THR A 16 -2.81 -7.69 18.14
N LEU A 17 -3.97 -8.08 18.65
CA LEU A 17 -4.98 -7.16 19.21
C LEU A 17 -5.17 -7.44 20.68
N GLY A 18 -5.06 -6.41 21.52
CA GLY A 18 -5.17 -6.50 22.97
C GLY A 18 -6.24 -5.55 23.54
N LYS A 19 -6.13 -5.34 24.85
CA LYS A 19 -7.06 -4.44 25.55
C LYS A 19 -6.93 -2.99 25.13
N GLN A 20 -5.76 -2.56 24.69
CA GLN A 20 -5.53 -1.17 24.27
C GLN A 20 -6.33 -0.86 23.01
N GLU A 21 -6.27 -1.72 21.99
CA GLU A 21 -7.03 -1.59 20.74
C GLU A 21 -8.53 -1.68 20.99
N GLN A 22 -8.95 -2.62 21.85
CA GLN A 22 -10.36 -2.75 22.25
C GLN A 22 -10.88 -1.47 22.93
N LEU A 23 -10.12 -0.89 23.86
CA LEU A 23 -10.49 0.34 24.55
C LEU A 23 -10.50 1.54 23.62
N ALA A 24 -9.57 1.64 22.68
CA ALA A 24 -9.55 2.70 21.68
C ALA A 24 -10.81 2.65 20.80
N ALA A 25 -11.14 1.48 20.27
CA ALA A 25 -12.35 1.27 19.49
C ALA A 25 -13.62 1.55 20.31
N PHE A 26 -13.67 1.08 21.57
CA PHE A 26 -14.79 1.34 22.45
C PHE A 26 -15.04 2.85 22.67
N LYS A 27 -13.99 3.61 22.94
CA LYS A 27 -14.10 5.09 23.10
C LYS A 27 -14.67 5.78 21.87
N VAL A 28 -14.27 5.35 20.68
CA VAL A 28 -14.81 5.89 19.42
C VAL A 28 -16.30 5.57 19.31
N LEU A 29 -16.71 4.32 19.57
CA LEU A 29 -18.10 3.91 19.53
C LEU A 29 -18.95 4.66 20.59
N GLU A 30 -18.42 4.79 21.80
CA GLU A 30 -19.09 5.49 22.92
C GLU A 30 -19.29 6.99 22.60
N SER A 31 -18.35 7.61 21.88
CA SER A 31 -18.48 9.02 21.46
C SER A 31 -19.62 9.27 20.48
N GLY A 32 -20.12 8.23 19.79
CA GLY A 32 -21.09 8.33 18.71
C GLY A 32 -20.51 8.92 17.40
N TYR A 33 -19.27 9.41 17.40
CA TYR A 33 -18.61 9.97 16.21
C TYR A 33 -17.78 8.90 15.52
N ILE A 34 -18.43 8.10 14.70
CA ILE A 34 -17.85 6.89 14.04
C ILE A 34 -17.40 7.13 12.59
N ALA A 35 -17.59 8.33 12.05
CA ALA A 35 -17.09 8.74 10.73
C ALA A 35 -15.61 9.18 10.83
N GLN A 36 -15.06 9.62 9.71
CA GLN A 36 -13.72 10.22 9.72
C GLN A 36 -13.63 11.36 10.71
N GLY A 37 -12.62 11.32 11.59
CA GLY A 37 -12.46 12.29 12.67
C GLY A 37 -11.04 12.35 13.16
N ILE A 38 -10.91 12.67 14.46
CA ILE A 38 -9.61 12.91 15.09
C ILE A 38 -8.70 11.69 15.05
N GLU A 39 -9.23 10.47 15.20
CA GLU A 39 -8.41 9.25 15.20
C GLU A 39 -7.84 8.95 13.81
N VAL A 40 -8.61 9.23 12.75
CA VAL A 40 -8.11 9.11 11.37
C VAL A 40 -6.99 10.11 11.12
N ARG A 41 -7.16 11.37 11.55
CA ARG A 41 -6.13 12.41 11.42
C ARG A 41 -4.85 12.02 12.17
N ARG A 42 -4.97 11.50 13.39
CA ARG A 42 -3.82 11.02 14.18
C ARG A 42 -3.07 9.91 13.44
N LEU A 43 -3.78 8.95 12.86
CA LEU A 43 -3.16 7.89 12.07
C LEU A 43 -2.41 8.45 10.85
N GLU A 44 -2.99 9.44 10.15
CA GLU A 44 -2.36 10.12 9.03
C GLU A 44 -1.06 10.82 9.46
N ASP A 45 -1.11 11.56 10.56
CA ASP A 45 0.03 12.31 11.10
C ASP A 45 1.12 11.38 11.66
N GLU A 46 0.75 10.32 12.38
CA GLU A 46 1.68 9.31 12.89
C GLU A 46 2.40 8.57 11.74
N LEU A 47 1.70 8.28 10.64
CA LEU A 47 2.34 7.68 9.47
C LEU A 47 3.28 8.68 8.78
N CYS A 48 2.90 9.94 8.69
CA CYS A 48 3.77 11.00 8.17
C CYS A 48 5.05 11.10 9.00
N ASP A 49 4.94 11.19 10.33
CA ASP A 49 6.10 11.23 11.25
C ASP A 49 6.97 9.98 11.10
N PHE A 50 6.36 8.79 11.12
CA PHE A 50 7.06 7.54 10.92
C PHE A 50 7.86 7.50 9.61
N LEU A 51 7.32 8.06 8.53
CA LEU A 51 7.99 8.14 7.22
C LEU A 51 9.00 9.30 7.15
N GLY A 52 8.94 10.26 8.05
CA GLY A 52 9.74 11.50 8.01
C GLY A 52 9.20 12.53 7.02
N LEU A 53 7.89 12.56 6.85
CA LEU A 53 7.16 13.54 6.05
C LEU A 53 6.52 14.61 6.95
N PRO A 54 6.26 15.82 6.42
CA PRO A 54 5.41 16.78 7.11
C PRO A 54 3.99 16.21 7.33
N GLU A 55 3.28 16.73 8.31
CA GLU A 55 1.86 16.44 8.50
C GLU A 55 1.05 16.71 7.24
N GLN A 56 -0.09 16.03 7.10
CA GLN A 56 -1.01 16.16 5.96
C GLN A 56 -0.44 15.67 4.60
N HIS A 57 0.61 14.87 4.59
CA HIS A 57 1.13 14.18 3.41
C HIS A 57 0.60 12.74 3.25
N ALA A 58 -0.36 12.34 4.08
CA ALA A 58 -1.06 11.07 4.03
C ALA A 58 -2.58 11.28 4.01
N VAL A 59 -3.32 10.38 3.35
CA VAL A 59 -4.79 10.36 3.32
C VAL A 59 -5.27 8.94 3.59
N ALA A 60 -6.02 8.76 4.67
CA ALA A 60 -6.62 7.47 5.00
C ALA A 60 -7.81 7.16 4.10
N LEU A 61 -7.88 5.91 3.65
CA LEU A 61 -8.88 5.40 2.72
C LEU A 61 -9.43 4.05 3.20
N SER A 62 -10.53 3.62 2.62
CA SER A 62 -11.23 2.41 3.04
C SER A 62 -10.46 1.10 2.80
N SER A 63 -9.47 1.08 1.92
CA SER A 63 -8.65 -0.09 1.63
C SER A 63 -7.38 0.28 0.86
N GLY A 64 -6.39 -0.63 0.83
CA GLY A 64 -5.23 -0.48 -0.05
C GLY A 64 -5.59 -0.39 -1.53
N THR A 65 -6.63 -1.11 -1.96
CA THR A 65 -7.13 -1.04 -3.35
C THR A 65 -7.71 0.34 -3.66
N SER A 66 -8.47 0.93 -2.73
CA SER A 66 -8.96 2.32 -2.88
C SER A 66 -7.81 3.31 -2.94
N ALA A 67 -6.76 3.10 -2.12
CA ALA A 67 -5.57 3.93 -2.14
C ALA A 67 -4.82 3.83 -3.47
N LEU A 68 -4.68 2.61 -4.04
CA LEU A 68 -4.11 2.42 -5.38
C LEU A 68 -4.91 3.15 -6.47
N PHE A 69 -6.24 3.00 -6.43
CA PHE A 69 -7.11 3.70 -7.39
C PHE A 69 -6.95 5.22 -7.28
N MET A 70 -6.96 5.78 -6.07
CA MET A 70 -6.80 7.21 -5.85
C MET A 70 -5.39 7.70 -6.24
N ALA A 71 -4.36 6.89 -6.04
CA ALA A 71 -3.01 7.20 -6.53
C ALA A 71 -2.98 7.30 -8.06
N LEU A 72 -3.56 6.32 -8.76
CA LEU A 72 -3.68 6.34 -10.22
C LEU A 72 -4.50 7.52 -10.72
N TRP A 73 -5.63 7.80 -10.07
CA TRP A 73 -6.49 8.92 -10.41
C TRP A 73 -5.77 10.26 -10.23
N SER A 74 -5.03 10.42 -9.13
CA SER A 74 -4.33 11.68 -8.82
C SER A 74 -3.27 12.06 -9.85
N ILE A 75 -2.60 11.07 -10.46
CA ILE A 75 -1.59 11.25 -11.51
C ILE A 75 -2.16 11.16 -12.93
N GLU A 76 -3.48 11.19 -13.08
CA GLU A 76 -4.17 11.22 -14.37
C GLU A 76 -3.82 10.03 -15.28
N SER A 77 -3.99 8.84 -14.73
CA SER A 77 -3.60 7.58 -15.40
C SER A 77 -4.56 7.13 -16.52
N LYS A 78 -5.71 7.77 -16.67
CA LYS A 78 -6.71 7.40 -17.69
C LYS A 78 -6.10 7.31 -19.09
N ASN A 79 -6.33 6.20 -19.77
CA ASN A 79 -5.79 5.86 -21.09
C ASN A 79 -4.26 5.75 -21.17
N LYS A 80 -3.56 5.75 -20.04
CA LYS A 80 -2.12 5.49 -19.97
C LYS A 80 -1.83 4.00 -19.78
N SER A 81 -0.64 3.57 -20.17
CA SER A 81 -0.14 2.21 -19.88
C SER A 81 0.42 2.13 -18.48
N ILE A 82 0.01 1.11 -17.74
CA ILE A 82 0.45 0.86 -16.36
C ILE A 82 1.14 -0.49 -16.30
N ALA A 83 2.44 -0.47 -16.02
CA ALA A 83 3.22 -1.67 -15.76
C ALA A 83 3.00 -2.18 -14.34
N MET A 84 2.91 -3.49 -14.20
CA MET A 84 2.86 -4.18 -12.91
C MET A 84 3.38 -5.61 -13.04
N PRO A 85 3.88 -6.25 -11.95
CA PRO A 85 4.36 -7.62 -12.05
C PRO A 85 3.22 -8.61 -12.29
N VAL A 86 3.52 -9.72 -12.96
CA VAL A 86 2.56 -10.83 -13.16
C VAL A 86 2.23 -11.54 -11.85
N TYR A 87 3.20 -11.69 -10.97
CA TYR A 87 3.02 -12.29 -9.65
C TYR A 87 2.71 -11.20 -8.61
N VAL A 88 1.44 -10.90 -8.44
CA VAL A 88 0.98 -9.87 -7.51
C VAL A 88 -0.51 -10.06 -7.16
N CYS A 89 -0.95 -9.38 -6.09
CA CYS A 89 -2.35 -9.33 -5.73
C CYS A 89 -3.20 -8.69 -6.85
N SER A 90 -4.37 -9.26 -7.11
CA SER A 90 -5.33 -8.74 -8.11
C SER A 90 -5.78 -7.28 -7.87
N SER A 91 -5.54 -6.72 -6.67
CA SER A 91 -5.86 -5.33 -6.37
C SER A 91 -5.19 -4.32 -7.32
N LEU A 92 -3.99 -4.62 -7.83
CA LEU A 92 -3.29 -3.74 -8.78
C LEU A 92 -4.06 -3.70 -10.11
N ARG A 93 -4.44 -4.85 -10.62
CA ARG A 93 -5.24 -4.99 -11.85
C ARG A 93 -6.60 -4.32 -11.70
N ASN A 94 -7.26 -4.55 -10.57
CA ASN A 94 -8.56 -3.94 -10.27
C ASN A 94 -8.46 -2.41 -10.23
N ALA A 95 -7.45 -1.86 -9.59
CA ALA A 95 -7.23 -0.42 -9.54
C ALA A 95 -6.94 0.17 -10.93
N ALA A 96 -6.12 -0.49 -11.76
CA ALA A 96 -5.85 -0.09 -13.13
C ALA A 96 -7.13 -0.12 -14.00
N ALA A 97 -7.94 -1.17 -13.88
CA ALA A 97 -9.22 -1.28 -14.58
C ALA A 97 -10.20 -0.18 -14.16
N MET A 98 -10.32 0.10 -12.86
CA MET A 98 -11.15 1.21 -12.34
C MET A 98 -10.68 2.57 -12.84
N ALA A 99 -9.37 2.74 -13.03
CA ALA A 99 -8.77 3.97 -13.56
C ALA A 99 -8.89 4.09 -15.10
N ASN A 100 -9.47 3.09 -15.77
CA ASN A 100 -9.58 3.04 -17.25
C ASN A 100 -8.21 3.11 -17.96
N ALA A 101 -7.21 2.44 -17.38
CA ALA A 101 -5.85 2.39 -17.87
C ALA A 101 -5.54 1.04 -18.56
N GLN A 102 -4.49 1.03 -19.40
CA GLN A 102 -4.06 -0.19 -20.09
C GLN A 102 -3.02 -0.92 -19.26
N GLU A 103 -3.28 -2.19 -18.97
CA GLU A 103 -2.39 -3.06 -18.22
C GLU A 103 -1.21 -3.54 -19.06
N VAL A 104 0.00 -3.44 -18.51
CA VAL A 104 1.24 -4.00 -19.07
C VAL A 104 1.85 -4.93 -18.01
N LEU A 105 1.80 -6.23 -18.27
CA LEU A 105 2.33 -7.21 -17.34
C LEU A 105 3.83 -7.40 -17.55
N ILE A 106 4.58 -7.25 -16.48
CA ILE A 106 6.04 -7.40 -16.45
C ILE A 106 6.37 -8.65 -15.65
N ASP A 107 7.29 -9.44 -16.14
CA ASP A 107 7.79 -10.62 -15.45
C ASP A 107 8.50 -10.25 -14.15
N ASN A 108 8.58 -11.21 -13.23
CA ASN A 108 9.34 -11.04 -12.00
C ASN A 108 10.83 -11.35 -12.23
N GLU A 109 11.68 -10.91 -11.32
CA GLU A 109 13.08 -11.33 -11.27
C GLU A 109 13.18 -12.86 -11.11
N LYS A 110 14.25 -13.43 -11.65
CA LYS A 110 14.42 -14.90 -11.69
C LYS A 110 14.36 -15.53 -10.29
N ASP A 111 14.99 -14.92 -9.32
CA ASP A 111 15.15 -15.46 -7.97
C ASP A 111 14.54 -14.54 -6.90
N SER A 112 13.56 -13.70 -7.29
CA SER A 112 12.90 -12.75 -6.41
C SER A 112 11.40 -12.64 -6.76
N PRO A 113 10.53 -12.41 -5.77
CA PRO A 113 9.12 -12.13 -6.02
C PRO A 113 8.88 -10.73 -6.60
N ASN A 114 9.90 -9.90 -6.66
CA ASN A 114 9.80 -8.52 -7.13
C ASN A 114 9.79 -8.44 -8.66
N ILE A 115 9.30 -7.33 -9.19
CA ILE A 115 9.26 -7.03 -10.62
C ILE A 115 10.67 -6.96 -11.22
N CYS A 116 10.86 -7.48 -12.44
CA CYS A 116 12.10 -7.33 -13.19
C CYS A 116 12.25 -5.89 -13.68
N LEU A 117 13.16 -5.13 -13.07
CA LEU A 117 13.34 -3.71 -13.37
C LEU A 117 13.89 -3.47 -14.78
N ASP A 118 14.67 -4.38 -15.34
CA ASP A 118 15.18 -4.24 -16.70
C ASP A 118 14.05 -4.41 -17.73
N LYS A 119 13.20 -5.43 -17.57
CA LYS A 119 12.00 -5.59 -18.40
C LYS A 119 11.02 -4.42 -18.23
N LEU A 120 10.92 -3.84 -17.02
CA LEU A 120 10.12 -2.64 -16.79
C LEU A 120 10.64 -1.45 -17.62
N LYS A 121 11.95 -1.20 -17.63
CA LYS A 121 12.56 -0.12 -18.43
C LYS A 121 12.31 -0.29 -19.92
N GLU A 122 12.30 -1.54 -20.40
CA GLU A 122 12.04 -1.88 -21.82
C GLU A 122 10.55 -1.76 -22.21
N SER A 123 9.64 -1.70 -21.25
CA SER A 123 8.20 -1.80 -21.51
C SER A 123 7.55 -0.56 -22.12
N ASN A 124 8.21 0.58 -22.12
CA ASN A 124 7.66 1.89 -22.53
C ASN A 124 6.35 2.27 -21.79
N ALA A 125 6.11 1.73 -20.61
CA ALA A 125 4.95 2.07 -19.80
C ALA A 125 5.04 3.52 -19.29
N ASN A 126 3.89 4.19 -19.21
CA ASN A 126 3.84 5.56 -18.67
C ASN A 126 3.95 5.59 -17.14
N ILE A 127 3.38 4.58 -16.50
CA ILE A 127 3.26 4.46 -15.06
C ILE A 127 3.67 3.03 -14.67
N ALA A 128 4.23 2.85 -13.49
CA ALA A 128 4.44 1.54 -12.90
C ALA A 128 3.89 1.49 -11.47
N ILE A 129 3.15 0.43 -11.15
CA ILE A 129 2.85 0.08 -9.77
C ILE A 129 3.87 -0.98 -9.35
N ILE A 130 4.71 -0.64 -8.39
CA ILE A 130 5.81 -1.50 -7.94
C ILE A 130 5.57 -1.95 -6.50
N PRO A 131 5.12 -3.19 -6.30
CA PRO A 131 5.00 -3.76 -4.97
C PRO A 131 6.38 -4.14 -4.42
N HIS A 132 6.60 -3.85 -3.15
CA HIS A 132 7.74 -4.35 -2.37
C HIS A 132 7.32 -5.66 -1.70
N MET A 133 7.41 -6.77 -2.45
CA MET A 133 6.85 -8.06 -2.04
C MET A 133 7.54 -8.62 -0.80
N PHE A 134 6.74 -9.09 0.16
CA PHE A 134 7.20 -9.70 1.41
C PHE A 134 8.18 -8.85 2.23
N GLY A 135 8.11 -7.52 2.08
CA GLY A 135 9.02 -6.61 2.76
C GLY A 135 10.39 -6.46 2.09
N LEU A 136 10.59 -7.02 0.89
CA LEU A 136 11.82 -6.87 0.10
C LEU A 136 11.72 -5.61 -0.77
N PRO A 137 12.50 -4.55 -0.49
CA PRO A 137 12.43 -3.32 -1.28
C PRO A 137 12.98 -3.51 -2.70
N ASN A 138 12.36 -2.84 -3.68
CA ASN A 138 12.90 -2.68 -5.02
C ASN A 138 13.80 -1.43 -5.09
N GLU A 139 14.96 -1.53 -5.74
CA GLU A 139 15.84 -0.37 -5.99
C GLU A 139 15.35 0.39 -7.23
N ILE A 140 14.38 1.26 -7.01
CA ILE A 140 13.68 2.00 -8.06
C ILE A 140 14.21 3.42 -8.29
N SER A 141 15.20 3.86 -7.53
CA SER A 141 15.72 5.24 -7.60
C SER A 141 16.39 5.59 -8.93
N SER A 142 16.81 4.58 -9.69
CA SER A 142 17.40 4.73 -11.02
C SER A 142 16.38 4.91 -12.15
N ILE A 143 15.09 4.66 -11.91
CA ILE A 143 14.02 4.79 -12.91
C ILE A 143 13.58 6.25 -12.94
N LYS A 144 13.67 6.90 -14.12
CA LYS A 144 13.39 8.34 -14.26
C LYS A 144 12.23 8.65 -15.20
N ASP A 145 12.01 7.79 -16.19
CA ASP A 145 11.09 8.08 -17.31
C ASP A 145 9.69 7.47 -17.11
N ILE A 146 9.48 6.82 -15.95
CA ILE A 146 8.21 6.16 -15.61
C ILE A 146 7.72 6.72 -14.27
N ASP A 147 6.48 7.18 -14.22
CA ASP A 147 5.83 7.60 -12.97
C ASP A 147 5.61 6.37 -12.07
N ILE A 148 6.23 6.32 -10.90
CA ILE A 148 6.16 5.16 -10.01
C ILE A 148 5.16 5.40 -8.89
N ILE A 149 4.26 4.43 -8.69
CA ILE A 149 3.46 4.25 -7.48
C ILE A 149 4.06 3.06 -6.72
N GLU A 150 4.52 3.30 -5.50
CA GLU A 150 5.00 2.23 -4.63
C GLU A 150 3.82 1.55 -3.92
N ASP A 151 3.67 0.23 -4.11
CA ASP A 151 2.75 -0.56 -3.29
C ASP A 151 3.49 -1.10 -2.07
N CYS A 152 3.28 -0.42 -0.94
CA CYS A 152 3.87 -0.74 0.34
C CYS A 152 2.95 -1.60 1.23
N ALA A 153 1.97 -2.29 0.67
CA ALA A 153 1.01 -3.11 1.42
C ALA A 153 1.66 -4.26 2.22
N GLN A 154 2.91 -4.62 1.90
CA GLN A 154 3.67 -5.67 2.58
C GLN A 154 5.02 -5.18 3.13
N SER A 155 5.31 -3.87 3.06
CA SER A 155 6.66 -3.35 3.31
C SER A 155 6.72 -2.15 4.25
N LEU A 156 5.71 -1.97 5.11
CA LEU A 156 5.74 -0.91 6.10
C LEU A 156 7.01 -1.03 6.96
N GLY A 157 7.81 0.03 6.99
CA GLY A 157 9.08 0.09 7.73
C GLY A 157 10.28 -0.51 7.00
N ALA A 158 10.10 -1.18 5.87
CA ALA A 158 11.21 -1.62 5.05
C ALA A 158 11.98 -0.42 4.45
N SER A 159 13.26 -0.59 4.21
CA SER A 159 14.12 0.47 3.67
C SER A 159 15.22 -0.10 2.78
N ILE A 160 15.67 0.71 1.82
CA ILE A 160 16.81 0.43 0.97
C ILE A 160 17.66 1.70 0.87
N ASN A 161 18.99 1.58 1.01
CA ASN A 161 19.91 2.72 0.98
C ASN A 161 19.49 3.84 1.96
N ASN A 162 19.05 3.49 3.16
CA ASN A 162 18.55 4.39 4.22
C ASN A 162 17.28 5.19 3.82
N LYS A 163 16.59 4.81 2.76
CA LYS A 163 15.29 5.39 2.39
C LYS A 163 14.20 4.37 2.67
N LYS A 164 13.17 4.76 3.40
CA LYS A 164 11.99 3.92 3.62
C LYS A 164 11.24 3.72 2.32
N THR A 165 10.67 2.52 2.14
CA THR A 165 9.69 2.27 1.06
C THR A 165 8.51 3.22 1.21
N GLY A 166 7.98 3.67 0.07
CA GLY A 166 6.92 4.66 0.01
C GLY A 166 7.41 6.10 -0.13
N LEU A 167 8.74 6.33 -0.21
CA LEU A 167 9.33 7.66 -0.32
C LEU A 167 10.14 7.90 -1.59
N ILE A 168 10.15 6.97 -2.53
CA ILE A 168 10.98 7.04 -3.73
C ILE A 168 10.12 7.40 -4.94
N GLY A 169 8.95 6.77 -5.07
CA GLY A 169 7.98 7.02 -6.13
C GLY A 169 7.28 8.38 -6.02
N LYS A 170 6.45 8.67 -7.00
CA LYS A 170 5.60 9.87 -7.06
C LYS A 170 4.49 9.83 -6.01
N ALA A 171 3.97 8.63 -5.76
CA ALA A 171 3.02 8.33 -4.70
C ALA A 171 3.28 6.92 -4.17
N SER A 172 2.72 6.63 -3.02
CA SER A 172 2.74 5.29 -2.42
C SER A 172 1.43 4.97 -1.74
N ILE A 173 1.20 3.67 -1.55
CA ILE A 173 0.05 3.20 -0.79
C ILE A 173 0.48 2.22 0.30
N PHE A 174 -0.27 2.23 1.39
CA PHE A 174 -0.16 1.26 2.46
C PHE A 174 -1.52 0.58 2.66
N SER A 175 -1.49 -0.65 3.12
CA SER A 175 -2.71 -1.42 3.43
C SER A 175 -2.74 -1.78 4.90
N PHE A 176 -3.89 -1.59 5.51
CA PHE A 176 -4.18 -1.95 6.90
C PHE A 176 -5.25 -3.03 6.98
N TYR A 177 -5.32 -3.88 5.94
CA TYR A 177 -6.18 -5.06 5.95
C TYR A 177 -5.80 -6.01 7.07
N ALA A 178 -6.76 -6.83 7.53
CA ALA A 178 -6.61 -7.72 8.67
C ALA A 178 -5.34 -8.61 8.67
N THR A 179 -4.78 -8.91 7.50
CA THR A 179 -3.59 -9.77 7.36
C THR A 179 -2.27 -9.00 7.17
N LYS A 180 -2.29 -7.67 7.28
CA LYS A 180 -1.10 -6.82 7.07
C LYS A 180 -0.31 -6.64 8.36
N LEU A 181 0.89 -6.04 8.25
CA LEU A 181 1.81 -5.81 9.38
C LEU A 181 1.14 -5.05 10.53
N ILE A 182 0.32 -4.06 10.20
CA ILE A 182 -0.62 -3.42 11.12
C ILE A 182 -2.03 -3.49 10.52
N THR A 183 -3.04 -3.51 11.37
CA THR A 183 -4.44 -3.61 10.92
C THR A 183 -5.29 -2.51 11.54
N SER A 184 -6.24 -2.02 10.76
CA SER A 184 -7.30 -1.11 11.23
C SER A 184 -8.53 -1.85 11.79
N GLY A 185 -8.40 -3.14 12.07
CA GLY A 185 -9.50 -3.97 12.57
C GLY A 185 -10.35 -4.62 11.47
N GLY A 186 -9.94 -4.53 10.22
CA GLY A 186 -10.65 -5.14 9.08
C GLY A 186 -10.14 -4.62 7.75
N GLN A 187 -10.68 -3.53 7.27
CA GLN A 187 -10.30 -2.88 6.03
C GLN A 187 -9.69 -1.50 6.31
N GLY A 188 -8.67 -1.14 5.55
CA GLY A 188 -8.06 0.18 5.63
C GLY A 188 -6.91 0.30 4.65
N GLY A 189 -6.60 1.53 4.28
CA GLY A 189 -5.47 1.87 3.44
C GLY A 189 -5.04 3.32 3.64
N MET A 190 -3.90 3.67 3.08
CA MET A 190 -3.37 5.02 3.11
C MET A 190 -2.74 5.35 1.78
N PHE A 191 -3.07 6.50 1.25
CA PHE A 191 -2.34 7.16 0.17
C PHE A 191 -1.29 8.10 0.78
N VAL A 192 -0.10 8.12 0.23
CA VAL A 192 0.99 9.01 0.67
C VAL A 192 1.71 9.60 -0.53
N SER A 193 2.05 10.88 -0.47
CA SER A 193 2.92 11.53 -1.45
C SER A 193 3.74 12.65 -0.82
N LYS A 194 4.95 12.87 -1.34
CA LYS A 194 5.74 14.08 -1.05
C LYS A 194 5.19 15.31 -1.76
N ASP A 195 4.46 15.09 -2.84
CA ASP A 195 3.80 16.13 -3.60
C ASP A 195 2.47 16.48 -2.93
N LYS A 196 2.42 17.67 -2.31
CA LYS A 196 1.25 18.13 -1.58
C LYS A 196 0.03 18.32 -2.48
N ASP A 197 0.22 18.68 -3.73
CA ASP A 197 -0.88 18.89 -4.68
C ASP A 197 -1.59 17.56 -4.98
N LEU A 198 -0.84 16.45 -5.07
CA LEU A 198 -1.44 15.11 -5.21
C LEU A 198 -2.22 14.70 -3.96
N VAL A 199 -1.71 15.04 -2.78
CA VAL A 199 -2.38 14.74 -1.51
C VAL A 199 -3.69 15.52 -1.40
N ASP A 200 -3.68 16.83 -1.71
CA ASP A 200 -4.86 17.69 -1.66
C ASP A 200 -5.92 17.28 -2.69
N LYS A 201 -5.47 16.78 -3.84
CA LYS A 201 -6.37 16.21 -4.86
C LYS A 201 -7.08 14.95 -4.39
N VAL A 202 -6.43 14.12 -3.56
CA VAL A 202 -6.99 12.88 -3.01
C VAL A 202 -7.87 13.12 -1.78
N ARG A 203 -7.58 14.13 -0.97
CA ARG A 203 -8.35 14.54 0.23
C ARG A 203 -9.69 15.15 -0.14
#